data_644b8f56e1f1aa15d5215f602606cb49
#
_entry.id   644b8f56e1f1aa15d5215f602606cb49
#
_cell.length_a   1.000
_cell.length_b   1.000
_cell.length_c   1.000
_cell.angle_alpha   90.00
_cell.angle_beta   90.00
_cell.angle_gamma   90.00
#
_symmetry.space_group_name_H-M   'P 1'
#
loop_
_entity.id
_entity.type
_entity.pdbx_description
1 polymer ?
#
loop_
_entity_poly.entity_id
_entity_poly.type
_entity_poly.pdbx_seq_one_letter_code
_entity_poly.pdbx_strand_id
1 'polypeptide(L)'
;MTPRRHVLLFMAPFCAECDRARALLERRGIAFEEIDLSADPERCCELEALTGGRSAPQIVIDGRPIGGFAELSALDRAGGVEVAESAMVR
;
A
#
# COMPACT_ATOMS: atom_id res chain seq x y z
N MET A 1 -13.26 -18.13 9.66
CA MET A 1 -12.88 -16.74 9.94
C MET A 1 -11.91 -16.23 8.88
N THR A 2 -12.20 -15.07 8.34
CA THR A 2 -11.36 -14.51 7.30
C THR A 2 -10.12 -13.86 7.92
N PRO A 3 -8.91 -14.23 7.48
CA PRO A 3 -7.72 -13.60 8.02
C PRO A 3 -7.66 -12.13 7.64
N ARG A 4 -7.09 -11.35 8.53
CA ARG A 4 -6.91 -9.93 8.27
C ARG A 4 -5.86 -9.73 7.20
N ARG A 5 -6.14 -8.82 6.30
CA ARG A 5 -5.18 -8.44 5.29
C ARG A 5 -4.13 -7.53 5.91
N HIS A 6 -2.89 -7.77 5.56
CA HIS A 6 -1.77 -6.96 6.03
C HIS A 6 -1.42 -5.93 4.96
N VAL A 7 -1.81 -4.68 5.21
CA VAL A 7 -1.63 -3.60 4.24
C VAL A 7 -0.64 -2.60 4.78
N LEU A 8 0.39 -2.30 4.00
CA LEU A 8 1.40 -1.31 4.33
C LEU A 8 1.30 -0.16 3.34
N LEU A 9 1.33 1.06 3.87
CA LEU A 9 1.43 2.27 3.04
C LEU A 9 2.76 2.94 3.35
N PHE A 10 3.71 2.82 2.42
CA PHE A 10 4.98 3.53 2.52
C PHE A 10 4.77 4.94 1.96
N MET A 11 5.06 5.94 2.77
CA MET A 11 4.77 7.32 2.41
C MET A 11 5.96 8.22 2.74
N ALA A 12 5.91 9.43 2.25
CA ALA A 12 6.91 10.46 2.50
C ALA A 12 6.18 11.76 2.81
N PRO A 13 6.85 12.71 3.51
CA PRO A 13 6.22 13.99 3.78
C PRO A 13 6.04 14.81 2.51
N PHE A 14 5.06 15.70 2.52
CA PHE A 14 4.78 16.61 1.40
C PHE A 14 4.48 15.87 0.10
N CYS A 15 3.74 14.79 0.22
CA CYS A 15 3.41 13.92 -0.91
C CYS A 15 1.89 13.90 -1.09
N ALA A 16 1.40 14.60 -2.11
CA ALA A 16 -0.04 14.68 -2.35
C ALA A 16 -0.63 13.31 -2.68
N GLU A 17 0.10 12.50 -3.43
CA GLU A 17 -0.37 11.17 -3.80
C GLU A 17 -0.40 10.24 -2.59
N CYS A 18 0.52 10.43 -1.65
CA CYS A 18 0.48 9.68 -0.40
C CYS A 18 -0.81 9.99 0.38
N ASP A 19 -1.19 11.27 0.41
CA ASP A 19 -2.42 11.68 1.06
C ASP A 19 -3.64 11.07 0.38
N ARG A 20 -3.63 11.00 -0.94
CA ARG A 20 -4.72 10.40 -1.69
C ARG A 20 -4.83 8.90 -1.43
N ALA A 21 -3.69 8.22 -1.36
CA ALA A 21 -3.67 6.80 -1.09
C ALA A 21 -4.21 6.52 0.31
N ARG A 22 -3.78 7.33 1.29
CA ARG A 22 -4.28 7.19 2.66
C ARG A 22 -5.78 7.40 2.70
N ALA A 23 -6.26 8.45 2.05
CA ALA A 23 -7.68 8.78 2.07
C ALA A 23 -8.51 7.67 1.43
N LEU A 24 -8.00 7.07 0.36
CA LEU A 24 -8.72 6.00 -0.31
C LEU A 24 -8.84 4.78 0.61
N LEU A 25 -7.75 4.40 1.26
CA LEU A 25 -7.78 3.26 2.18
C LEU A 25 -8.72 3.51 3.35
N GLU A 26 -8.68 4.72 3.90
CA GLU A 26 -9.56 5.09 5.01
C GLU A 26 -11.02 5.10 4.58
N ARG A 27 -11.30 5.62 3.39
CA ARG A 27 -12.67 5.69 2.89
C ARG A 27 -13.26 4.30 2.68
N ARG A 28 -12.42 3.33 2.33
CA ARG A 28 -12.87 1.96 2.13
C ARG A 28 -12.87 1.14 3.42
N GLY A 29 -12.49 1.75 4.55
CA GLY A 29 -12.47 1.05 5.82
C GLY A 29 -11.37 0.01 5.92
N ILE A 30 -10.30 0.16 5.15
CA ILE A 30 -9.20 -0.79 5.13
C ILE A 30 -8.16 -0.37 6.16
N ALA A 31 -7.87 -1.26 7.10
CA ALA A 31 -6.83 -1.01 8.09
C ALA A 31 -5.46 -1.15 7.44
N PHE A 32 -4.55 -0.25 7.76
CA PHE A 32 -3.22 -0.28 7.18
C PHE A 32 -2.21 0.30 8.16
N GLU A 33 -0.95 -0.10 7.97
CA GLU A 33 0.16 0.48 8.71
C GLU A 33 0.82 1.53 7.82
N GLU A 34 1.01 2.72 8.36
CA GLU A 34 1.60 3.83 7.63
C GLU A 34 3.07 3.95 8.01
N ILE A 35 3.96 3.95 7.02
CA ILE A 35 5.39 3.94 7.25
C ILE A 35 5.99 5.16 6.56
N ASP A 36 6.54 6.07 7.37
CA ASP A 36 7.19 7.28 6.87
C ASP A 36 8.64 6.95 6.53
N LEU A 37 8.96 6.94 5.24
CA LEU A 37 10.28 6.55 4.78
C LEU A 37 11.37 7.51 5.26
N SER A 38 11.02 8.77 5.52
CA SER A 38 12.01 9.73 6.00
C SER A 38 12.33 9.54 7.48
N ALA A 39 11.42 8.93 8.22
CA ALA A 39 11.58 8.74 9.66
C ALA A 39 12.08 7.35 10.02
N ASP A 40 12.05 6.42 9.09
CA ASP A 40 12.36 5.02 9.39
C ASP A 40 13.22 4.41 8.30
N PRO A 41 14.54 4.64 8.35
CA PRO A 41 15.45 4.13 7.30
C PRO A 41 15.45 2.62 7.16
N GLU A 42 15.19 1.87 8.22
CA GLU A 42 15.17 0.42 8.14
C GLU A 42 14.00 -0.06 7.30
N ARG A 43 12.85 0.59 7.44
CA ARG A 43 11.69 0.24 6.63
C ARG A 43 11.90 0.65 5.18
N CYS A 44 12.76 1.64 4.93
CA CYS A 44 13.13 2.02 3.57
C CYS A 44 13.87 0.89 2.87
N CYS A 45 14.73 0.19 3.58
CA CYS A 45 15.41 -0.99 3.03
C CYS A 45 14.43 -2.10 2.73
N GLU A 46 13.44 -2.27 3.57
CA GLU A 46 12.37 -3.24 3.32
C GLU A 46 11.64 -2.93 2.02
N LEU A 47 11.30 -1.66 1.81
CA LEU A 47 10.64 -1.25 0.58
C LEU A 47 11.51 -1.53 -0.63
N GLU A 48 12.79 -1.21 -0.55
CA GLU A 48 13.73 -1.48 -1.64
C GLU A 48 13.78 -2.96 -1.99
N ALA A 49 13.79 -3.81 -0.97
CA ALA A 49 13.83 -5.26 -1.19
C ALA A 49 12.56 -5.74 -1.89
N LEU A 50 11.42 -5.12 -1.60
CA LEU A 50 10.15 -5.53 -2.19
C LEU A 50 9.92 -4.98 -3.59
N THR A 51 10.34 -3.75 -3.84
CA THR A 51 9.98 -3.06 -5.08
C THR A 51 11.15 -2.70 -5.97
N GLY A 52 12.36 -2.75 -5.46
CA GLY A 52 13.55 -2.32 -6.19
C GLY A 52 13.77 -0.82 -6.16
N GLY A 53 12.99 -0.07 -5.39
CA GLY A 53 13.11 1.38 -5.34
C GLY A 53 12.63 1.95 -4.03
N ARG A 54 12.65 3.26 -3.94
CA ARG A 54 12.27 3.99 -2.73
C ARG A 54 11.19 5.03 -2.98
N SER A 55 10.49 4.93 -4.09
CA SER A 55 9.48 5.92 -4.41
C SER A 55 8.25 5.77 -3.50
N ALA A 56 7.57 6.87 -3.23
CA ALA A 56 6.37 6.91 -2.42
C ALA A 56 5.28 7.62 -3.21
N PRO A 57 4.01 7.28 -3.03
CA PRO A 57 3.55 6.21 -2.14
C PRO A 57 3.79 4.82 -2.75
N GLN A 58 3.91 3.83 -1.88
CA GLN A 58 3.95 2.43 -2.30
C GLN A 58 3.04 1.65 -1.39
N ILE A 59 2.16 0.86 -1.97
CA ILE A 59 1.22 0.04 -1.21
C ILE A 59 1.63 -1.41 -1.36
N VAL A 60 1.74 -2.09 -0.22
CA VAL A 60 2.09 -3.52 -0.18
C VAL A 60 0.98 -4.25 0.54
N ILE A 61 0.43 -5.27 -0.10
CA ILE A 61 -0.67 -6.06 0.47
C ILE A 61 -0.21 -7.49 0.61
N ASP A 62 -0.15 -7.96 1.85
CA ASP A 62 0.26 -9.34 2.16
C ASP A 62 1.60 -9.68 1.53
N GLY A 63 2.55 -8.75 1.62
CA GLY A 63 3.88 -8.94 1.09
C GLY A 63 4.04 -8.70 -0.40
N ARG A 64 2.97 -8.32 -1.11
CA ARG A 64 3.01 -8.08 -2.54
C ARG A 64 2.91 -6.60 -2.84
N PRO A 65 3.89 -6.02 -3.51
CA PRO A 65 3.81 -4.61 -3.88
C PRO A 65 2.75 -4.41 -4.97
N ILE A 66 1.83 -3.49 -4.68
CA ILE A 66 0.77 -3.15 -5.63
C ILE A 66 1.23 -2.02 -6.53
N GLY A 67 2.01 -1.10 -5.99
CA GLY A 67 2.45 0.08 -6.70
C GLY A 67 2.07 1.33 -5.96
N GLY A 68 1.92 2.42 -6.70
CA GLY A 68 1.58 3.72 -6.13
C GLY A 68 0.09 3.97 -6.12
N PHE A 69 -0.26 5.26 -6.04
CA PHE A 69 -1.66 5.64 -5.98
C PHE A 69 -2.43 5.26 -7.25
N ALA A 70 -1.80 5.39 -8.41
CA ALA A 70 -2.49 5.06 -9.66
C ALA A 70 -2.90 3.59 -9.68
N GLU A 71 -2.00 2.71 -9.25
CA GLU A 71 -2.28 1.28 -9.20
C GLU A 71 -3.32 0.95 -8.14
N LEU A 72 -3.25 1.60 -6.97
CA LEU A 72 -4.23 1.41 -5.93
C LEU A 72 -5.61 1.87 -6.39
N SER A 73 -5.68 3.00 -7.09
CA SER A 73 -6.93 3.52 -7.60
C SER A 73 -7.53 2.60 -8.65
N ALA A 74 -6.69 2.04 -9.51
CA ALA A 74 -7.16 1.09 -10.52
C ALA A 74 -7.70 -0.17 -9.86
N LEU A 75 -7.01 -0.65 -8.84
CA LEU A 75 -7.46 -1.83 -8.10
C LEU A 75 -8.81 -1.56 -7.43
N ASP A 76 -8.97 -0.37 -6.86
CA ASP A 76 -10.23 0.01 -6.22
C ASP A 76 -11.38 0.01 -7.22
N ARG A 77 -11.14 0.53 -8.43
CA ARG A 77 -12.16 0.55 -9.48
C ARG A 77 -12.51 -0.83 -9.98
N ALA A 78 -11.57 -1.77 -9.90
CA ALA A 78 -11.79 -3.14 -10.37
C ALA A 78 -12.49 -4.02 -9.35
N GLY A 79 -12.87 -3.49 -8.20
CA GLY A 79 -13.54 -4.24 -7.15
C GLY A 79 -12.88 -4.13 -5.81
N GLY A 80 -11.75 -3.43 -5.75
CA GLY A 80 -11.09 -3.11 -4.51
C GLY A 80 -10.03 -4.09 -4.10
N VAL A 81 -9.52 -3.88 -2.90
CA VAL A 81 -8.41 -4.63 -2.36
C VAL A 81 -8.77 -6.11 -2.20
N GLU A 82 -10.04 -6.40 -2.02
CA GLU A 82 -10.50 -7.78 -1.88
C GLU A 82 -10.31 -8.57 -3.16
N VAL A 83 -10.40 -7.91 -4.31
CA VAL A 83 -10.14 -8.56 -5.59
C VAL A 83 -8.70 -9.03 -5.66
N ALA A 84 -7.76 -8.18 -5.21
CA ALA A 84 -6.36 -8.56 -5.19
C ALA A 84 -6.14 -9.77 -4.29
N GLU A 85 -6.78 -9.80 -3.15
CA GLU A 85 -6.67 -10.93 -2.24
C GLU A 85 -7.19 -12.20 -2.89
N SER A 86 -8.33 -12.12 -3.55
CA SER A 86 -8.89 -13.28 -4.24
C SER A 86 -7.96 -13.79 -5.32
N ALA A 87 -7.34 -12.89 -6.06
CA ALA A 87 -6.39 -13.26 -7.10
C ALA A 87 -5.16 -13.93 -6.51
N MET A 88 -4.73 -13.50 -5.33
CA MET A 88 -3.55 -14.05 -4.70
C MET A 88 -3.80 -15.44 -4.11
N VAL A 89 -5.02 -15.72 -3.71
CA VAL A 89 -5.36 -17.00 -3.08
C VAL A 89 -5.46 -18.11 -4.12
N ARG A 90 -5.77 -17.78 -5.33
CA ARG A 90 -5.88 -18.79 -6.38
C ARG A 90 -4.50 -19.25 -6.89
#